data_3148bff2079c5e1e76e38f945ba5c90e
#
_entry.id   3148bff2079c5e1e76e38f945ba5c90e
#
_cell.length_a   1.000
_cell.length_b   1.000
_cell.length_c   1.000
_cell.angle_alpha   90.00
_cell.angle_beta   90.00
_cell.angle_gamma   90.00
#
_symmetry.space_group_name_H-M   'P 1'
#
loop_
_entity.id
_entity.type
_entity.pdbx_description
1 polymer ?
#
loop_
_entity_poly.entity_id
_entity_poly.type
_entity_poly.pdbx_seq_one_letter_code
_entity_poly.pdbx_strand_id
1 'polypeptide(L)'
;MSDFGVTPEKDVDWGSRGSQVVVTLASLFIVLAGMKLAANLLLPIIYAFFLAVLSYPLARWLRRHRLPMPLALGVTMFVNLAVVAGLITIAVRLIVSFAGDLPRYARGLNSQLGDMALWLESKGATGMKAEVDRLFDWNTLVEWSTQEKVMSGLGAALGSTFGAVSTVFVGLIMILLIMMFVLMEAHGTHTRLQAVKLSGGPDFSGLMRSADDIQKYLSVKTLISALTGVMAGILCWFFDLQYPLLWAILAFVFNFIPAVGSTAASIPAIAEALVQHGPGHAVVVAIGYGGINFCLDNFVQPHLLGNRFGISPLVVILSVIFWGWLWGPLGMFLAVPL
;
A
#
# COMPACT_ATOMS: atom_id res chain seq x y z
N MET A 1 -46.39 39.89 49.02
CA MET A 1 -46.78 38.74 48.22
C MET A 1 -45.69 38.57 47.16
N SER A 2 -44.78 37.65 47.37
CA SER A 2 -43.58 37.42 46.58
C SER A 2 -43.90 36.42 45.46
N ASP A 3 -43.77 36.88 44.26
CA ASP A 3 -43.99 36.14 43.03
C ASP A 3 -42.72 35.26 42.78
N PHE A 4 -42.82 33.99 43.10
CA PHE A 4 -41.76 33.02 42.76
C PHE A 4 -41.91 32.68 41.27
N GLY A 5 -41.09 33.34 40.42
CA GLY A 5 -40.94 33.00 39.04
C GLY A 5 -40.30 31.62 38.91
N VAL A 6 -41.13 30.61 38.69
CA VAL A 6 -40.70 29.27 38.27
C VAL A 6 -40.22 29.37 36.81
N THR A 7 -38.91 29.35 36.60
CA THR A 7 -38.34 29.19 35.27
C THR A 7 -38.78 27.82 34.73
N PRO A 8 -39.36 27.75 33.55
CA PRO A 8 -39.71 26.45 32.97
C PRO A 8 -38.42 25.63 32.75
N GLU A 9 -38.33 24.50 33.44
CA GLU A 9 -37.33 23.50 33.22
C GLU A 9 -37.39 23.11 31.73
N LYS A 10 -36.29 23.35 31.02
CA LYS A 10 -36.17 22.96 29.64
C LYS A 10 -36.21 21.43 29.61
N ASP A 11 -37.36 20.86 29.26
CA ASP A 11 -37.48 19.44 28.98
C ASP A 11 -36.43 19.05 27.96
N VAL A 12 -35.38 18.39 28.43
CA VAL A 12 -34.36 17.84 27.57
C VAL A 12 -35.00 16.64 26.86
N ASP A 13 -35.43 16.88 25.64
CA ASP A 13 -36.06 15.85 24.78
C ASP A 13 -35.06 14.72 24.43
N TRP A 14 -34.89 13.81 25.40
CA TRP A 14 -34.02 12.64 25.27
C TRP A 14 -34.43 11.73 24.12
N GLY A 15 -35.72 11.74 23.75
CA GLY A 15 -36.26 10.98 22.60
C GLY A 15 -35.73 11.47 21.27
N SER A 16 -35.69 12.79 21.08
CA SER A 16 -35.22 13.38 19.81
C SER A 16 -33.71 13.21 19.62
N ARG A 17 -32.91 13.33 20.69
CA ARG A 17 -31.45 13.11 20.64
C ARG A 17 -31.09 11.65 20.40
N GLY A 18 -31.77 10.70 21.04
CA GLY A 18 -31.57 9.27 20.83
C GLY A 18 -31.90 8.86 19.40
N SER A 19 -33.03 9.34 18.89
CA SER A 19 -33.43 9.12 17.49
C SER A 19 -32.41 9.70 16.49
N GLN A 20 -31.91 10.91 16.72
CA GLN A 20 -30.89 11.53 15.86
C GLN A 20 -29.58 10.73 15.86
N VAL A 21 -29.12 10.23 17.01
CA VAL A 21 -27.91 9.39 17.11
C VAL A 21 -28.09 8.10 16.31
N VAL A 22 -29.25 7.43 16.48
CA VAL A 22 -29.56 6.18 15.75
C VAL A 22 -29.59 6.43 14.22
N VAL A 23 -30.27 7.49 13.78
CA VAL A 23 -30.34 7.85 12.35
C VAL A 23 -28.95 8.18 11.80
N THR A 24 -28.13 8.93 12.55
CA THR A 24 -26.76 9.25 12.14
C THR A 24 -25.88 8.00 12.02
N LEU A 25 -25.95 7.09 12.98
CA LEU A 25 -25.21 5.83 12.94
C LEU A 25 -25.70 4.93 11.78
N ALA A 26 -27.02 4.82 11.59
CA ALA A 26 -27.60 4.07 10.48
C ALA A 26 -27.18 4.66 9.13
N SER A 27 -27.22 5.98 8.97
CA SER A 27 -26.77 6.66 7.75
C SER A 27 -25.29 6.43 7.49
N LEU A 28 -24.43 6.51 8.52
CA LEU A 28 -23.00 6.22 8.41
C LEU A 28 -22.78 4.77 7.95
N PHE A 29 -23.48 3.82 8.54
CA PHE A 29 -23.38 2.41 8.18
C PHE A 29 -23.81 2.16 6.72
N ILE A 30 -24.91 2.79 6.28
CA ILE A 30 -25.39 2.70 4.89
C ILE A 30 -24.33 3.26 3.92
N VAL A 31 -23.73 4.42 4.25
CA VAL A 31 -22.66 5.02 3.43
C VAL A 31 -21.46 4.08 3.32
N LEU A 32 -20.99 3.53 4.46
CA LEU A 32 -19.86 2.59 4.46
C LEU A 32 -20.15 1.31 3.69
N ALA A 33 -21.37 0.75 3.84
CA ALA A 33 -21.81 -0.41 3.07
C ALA A 33 -21.86 -0.08 1.58
N GLY A 34 -22.39 1.09 1.21
CA GLY A 34 -22.40 1.59 -0.16
C GLY A 34 -21.00 1.74 -0.74
N MET A 35 -20.05 2.33 0.01
CA MET A 35 -18.65 2.46 -0.40
C MET A 35 -17.98 1.09 -0.60
N LYS A 36 -18.29 0.11 0.24
CA LYS A 36 -17.76 -1.26 0.10
C LYS A 36 -18.31 -1.95 -1.14
N LEU A 37 -19.60 -1.84 -1.41
CA LEU A 37 -20.24 -2.38 -2.61
C LEU A 37 -19.75 -1.70 -3.89
N ALA A 38 -19.51 -0.39 -3.83
CA ALA A 38 -19.02 0.41 -4.96
C ALA A 38 -17.50 0.34 -5.13
N ALA A 39 -16.76 -0.50 -4.39
CA ALA A 39 -15.31 -0.59 -4.42
C ALA A 39 -14.75 -0.74 -5.84
N ASN A 40 -15.36 -1.61 -6.66
CA ASN A 40 -14.92 -1.87 -8.04
C ASN A 40 -15.03 -0.62 -8.95
N LEU A 41 -15.87 0.33 -8.61
CA LEU A 41 -16.01 1.60 -9.34
C LEU A 41 -15.12 2.69 -8.71
N LEU A 42 -15.11 2.79 -7.38
CA LEU A 42 -14.42 3.86 -6.66
C LEU A 42 -12.90 3.71 -6.71
N LEU A 43 -12.38 2.49 -6.54
CA LEU A 43 -10.94 2.26 -6.51
C LEU A 43 -10.23 2.69 -7.80
N PRO A 44 -10.68 2.32 -9.01
CA PRO A 44 -10.06 2.82 -10.24
C PRO A 44 -10.07 4.35 -10.35
N ILE A 45 -11.13 5.02 -9.92
CA ILE A 45 -11.23 6.48 -9.95
C ILE A 45 -10.20 7.11 -9.00
N ILE A 46 -10.11 6.60 -7.77
CA ILE A 46 -9.17 7.09 -6.78
C ILE A 46 -7.73 6.83 -7.23
N TYR A 47 -7.41 5.63 -7.72
CA TYR A 47 -6.08 5.32 -8.27
C TYR A 47 -5.73 6.19 -9.47
N ALA A 48 -6.69 6.46 -10.35
CA ALA A 48 -6.47 7.37 -11.47
C ALA A 48 -6.15 8.79 -11.01
N PHE A 49 -6.84 9.28 -9.99
CA PHE A 49 -6.54 10.56 -9.37
C PHE A 49 -5.13 10.60 -8.76
N PHE A 50 -4.76 9.57 -7.99
CA PHE A 50 -3.41 9.46 -7.42
C PHE A 50 -2.33 9.39 -8.50
N LEU A 51 -2.55 8.57 -9.52
CA LEU A 51 -1.60 8.45 -10.62
C LEU A 51 -1.50 9.76 -11.41
N ALA A 52 -2.60 10.50 -11.57
CA ALA A 52 -2.61 11.84 -12.18
C ALA A 52 -1.76 12.83 -11.35
N VAL A 53 -1.99 12.87 -10.03
CA VAL A 53 -1.25 13.75 -9.13
C VAL A 53 0.24 13.42 -9.15
N LEU A 54 0.60 12.14 -9.11
CA LEU A 54 1.99 11.67 -9.16
C LEU A 54 2.66 11.98 -10.51
N SER A 55 1.90 11.88 -11.61
CA SER A 55 2.42 12.09 -12.97
C SER A 55 2.37 13.55 -13.42
N TYR A 56 1.71 14.43 -12.68
CA TYR A 56 1.61 15.85 -13.02
C TYR A 56 2.97 16.55 -13.21
N PRO A 57 4.01 16.30 -12.38
CA PRO A 57 5.34 16.87 -12.60
C PRO A 57 5.94 16.44 -13.95
N LEU A 58 5.76 15.19 -14.36
CA LEU A 58 6.24 14.68 -15.65
C LEU A 58 5.53 15.37 -16.82
N ALA A 59 4.20 15.45 -16.77
CA ALA A 59 3.42 16.15 -17.77
C ALA A 59 3.80 17.63 -17.87
N ARG A 60 4.03 18.29 -16.73
CA ARG A 60 4.49 19.68 -16.65
C ARG A 60 5.90 19.86 -17.22
N TRP A 61 6.81 18.94 -16.93
CA TRP A 61 8.18 18.96 -17.45
C TRP A 61 8.21 18.81 -18.97
N LEU A 62 7.45 17.86 -19.54
CA LEU A 62 7.32 17.68 -20.99
C LEU A 62 6.80 18.94 -21.69
N ARG A 63 5.81 19.61 -21.10
CA ARG A 63 5.29 20.87 -21.63
C ARG A 63 6.30 22.02 -21.59
N ARG A 64 7.13 22.10 -20.56
CA ARG A 64 8.22 23.07 -20.49
C ARG A 64 9.24 22.90 -21.64
N HIS A 65 9.36 21.67 -22.16
CA HIS A 65 10.19 21.35 -23.32
C HIS A 65 9.45 21.53 -24.67
N ARG A 66 8.39 22.37 -24.69
CA ARG A 66 7.64 22.77 -25.90
C ARG A 66 6.82 21.64 -26.53
N LEU A 67 6.56 20.52 -25.85
CA LEU A 67 5.62 19.54 -26.37
C LEU A 67 4.18 20.08 -26.30
N PRO A 68 3.38 19.94 -27.37
CA PRO A 68 1.95 20.26 -27.30
C PRO A 68 1.22 19.39 -26.32
N MET A 69 0.15 19.94 -25.70
CA MET A 69 -0.59 19.28 -24.63
C MET A 69 -0.96 17.81 -24.92
N PRO A 70 -1.54 17.47 -26.10
CA PRO A 70 -1.92 16.09 -26.38
C PRO A 70 -0.72 15.14 -26.40
N LEU A 71 0.42 15.56 -26.93
CA LEU A 71 1.63 14.74 -26.95
C LEU A 71 2.24 14.58 -25.55
N ALA A 72 2.27 15.63 -24.73
CA ALA A 72 2.75 15.54 -23.36
C ALA A 72 1.91 14.56 -22.54
N LEU A 73 0.59 14.59 -22.68
CA LEU A 73 -0.33 13.64 -22.04
C LEU A 73 -0.13 12.22 -22.56
N GLY A 74 -0.05 12.04 -23.89
CA GLY A 74 0.18 10.73 -24.51
C GLY A 74 1.49 10.09 -24.04
N VAL A 75 2.58 10.84 -23.97
CA VAL A 75 3.87 10.37 -23.45
C VAL A 75 3.75 10.01 -21.96
N THR A 76 3.09 10.85 -21.17
CA THR A 76 2.88 10.58 -19.74
C THR A 76 2.08 9.29 -19.54
N MET A 77 1.02 9.07 -20.30
CA MET A 77 0.23 7.83 -20.28
C MET A 77 1.08 6.62 -20.67
N PHE A 78 1.85 6.75 -21.76
CA PHE A 78 2.72 5.66 -22.22
C PHE A 78 3.78 5.29 -21.17
N VAL A 79 4.41 6.28 -20.55
CA VAL A 79 5.39 6.05 -19.47
C VAL A 79 4.74 5.35 -18.29
N ASN A 80 3.57 5.81 -17.84
CA ASN A 80 2.85 5.14 -16.73
C ASN A 80 2.46 3.70 -17.09
N LEU A 81 1.93 3.49 -18.31
CA LEU A 81 1.59 2.15 -18.79
C LEU A 81 2.84 1.25 -18.82
N ALA A 82 3.94 1.73 -19.37
CA ALA A 82 5.19 0.97 -19.48
C ALA A 82 5.76 0.62 -18.09
N VAL A 83 5.75 1.58 -17.15
CA VAL A 83 6.24 1.36 -15.78
C VAL A 83 5.34 0.36 -15.04
N VAL A 84 4.03 0.58 -15.04
CA VAL A 84 3.10 -0.30 -14.29
C VAL A 84 3.05 -1.69 -14.92
N ALA A 85 2.90 -1.80 -16.24
CA ALA A 85 2.88 -3.09 -16.93
C ALA A 85 4.23 -3.82 -16.81
N GLY A 86 5.35 -3.10 -16.87
CA GLY A 86 6.68 -3.64 -16.65
C GLY A 86 6.85 -4.19 -15.24
N LEU A 87 6.49 -3.42 -14.21
CA LEU A 87 6.54 -3.88 -12.82
C LEU A 87 5.66 -5.10 -12.58
N ILE A 88 4.42 -5.10 -13.08
CA ILE A 88 3.51 -6.23 -12.95
C ILE A 88 4.10 -7.47 -13.64
N THR A 89 4.60 -7.33 -14.88
CA THR A 89 5.15 -8.45 -15.64
C THR A 89 6.37 -9.05 -14.95
N ILE A 90 7.29 -8.22 -14.46
CA ILE A 90 8.48 -8.67 -13.73
C ILE A 90 8.06 -9.32 -12.42
N ALA A 91 7.18 -8.69 -11.64
CA ALA A 91 6.70 -9.23 -10.37
C ALA A 91 6.03 -10.60 -10.56
N VAL A 92 5.13 -10.74 -11.55
CA VAL A 92 4.46 -12.01 -11.84
C VAL A 92 5.46 -13.10 -12.21
N ARG A 93 6.43 -12.82 -13.09
CA ARG A 93 7.46 -13.79 -13.46
C ARG A 93 8.27 -14.25 -12.25
N LEU A 94 8.70 -13.32 -11.40
CA LEU A 94 9.49 -13.62 -10.22
C LEU A 94 8.67 -14.39 -9.16
N ILE A 95 7.40 -14.04 -8.97
CA ILE A 95 6.49 -14.75 -8.07
C ILE A 95 6.26 -16.19 -8.56
N VAL A 96 6.06 -16.40 -9.86
CA VAL A 96 5.90 -17.74 -10.43
C VAL A 96 7.19 -18.56 -10.25
N SER A 97 8.36 -17.96 -10.49
CA SER A 97 9.64 -18.64 -10.27
C SER A 97 9.84 -19.00 -8.79
N PHE A 98 9.58 -18.06 -7.89
CA PHE A 98 9.66 -18.29 -6.43
C PHE A 98 8.66 -19.36 -5.97
N ALA A 99 7.43 -19.35 -6.50
CA ALA A 99 6.40 -20.33 -6.19
C ALA A 99 6.83 -21.75 -6.59
N GLY A 100 7.57 -21.91 -7.68
CA GLY A 100 8.17 -23.19 -8.10
C GLY A 100 9.20 -23.72 -7.09
N ASP A 101 9.92 -22.84 -6.41
CA ASP A 101 10.93 -23.19 -5.40
C ASP A 101 10.35 -23.29 -3.98
N LEU A 102 9.10 -22.89 -3.77
CA LEU A 102 8.46 -22.87 -2.46
C LEU A 102 8.52 -24.21 -1.70
N PRO A 103 8.34 -25.40 -2.34
CA PRO A 103 8.49 -26.68 -1.66
C PRO A 103 9.91 -26.93 -1.13
N ARG A 104 10.93 -26.39 -1.80
CA ARG A 104 12.32 -26.45 -1.36
C ARG A 104 12.52 -25.57 -0.12
N TYR A 105 11.98 -24.35 -0.14
CA TYR A 105 12.04 -23.42 0.99
C TYR A 105 11.27 -23.95 2.22
N ALA A 106 10.09 -24.52 2.03
CA ALA A 106 9.31 -25.12 3.13
C ALA A 106 10.08 -26.26 3.82
N ARG A 107 10.71 -27.16 3.05
CA ARG A 107 11.53 -28.25 3.60
C ARG A 107 12.79 -27.72 4.30
N GLY A 108 13.46 -26.74 3.69
CA GLY A 108 14.64 -26.09 4.28
C GLY A 108 14.32 -25.35 5.57
N LEU A 109 13.19 -24.67 5.62
CA LEU A 109 12.74 -23.97 6.83
C LEU A 109 12.44 -24.95 7.97
N ASN A 110 11.78 -26.08 7.65
CA ASN A 110 11.51 -27.15 8.63
C ASN A 110 12.81 -27.69 9.22
N SER A 111 13.82 -28.01 8.38
CA SER A 111 15.09 -28.54 8.87
C SER A 111 15.83 -27.51 9.76
N GLN A 112 15.91 -26.25 9.33
CA GLN A 112 16.60 -25.20 10.09
C GLN A 112 15.93 -24.89 11.43
N LEU A 113 14.59 -24.83 11.45
CA LEU A 113 13.84 -24.61 12.71
C LEU A 113 13.92 -25.83 13.63
N GLY A 114 13.90 -27.05 13.05
CA GLY A 114 14.10 -28.27 13.81
C GLY A 114 15.50 -28.32 14.46
N ASP A 115 16.54 -28.01 13.73
CA ASP A 115 17.92 -27.98 14.25
C ASP A 115 18.09 -26.89 15.34
N MET A 116 17.47 -25.72 15.14
CA MET A 116 17.48 -24.64 16.12
C MET A 116 16.70 -25.02 17.40
N ALA A 117 15.59 -25.72 17.27
CA ALA A 117 14.80 -26.22 18.39
C ALA A 117 15.61 -27.26 19.20
N LEU A 118 16.28 -28.21 18.53
CA LEU A 118 17.16 -29.19 19.17
C LEU A 118 18.35 -28.53 19.87
N TRP A 119 18.93 -27.48 19.27
CA TRP A 119 20.00 -26.72 19.91
C TRP A 119 19.51 -25.99 21.17
N LEU A 120 18.31 -25.39 21.16
CA LEU A 120 17.70 -24.77 22.33
C LEU A 120 17.38 -25.80 23.42
N GLU A 121 16.90 -26.99 23.06
CA GLU A 121 16.68 -28.10 23.99
C GLU A 121 17.99 -28.54 24.66
N SER A 122 19.10 -28.58 23.93
CA SER A 122 20.43 -28.85 24.49
C SER A 122 20.89 -27.80 25.50
N LYS A 123 20.31 -26.59 25.47
CA LYS A 123 20.57 -25.49 26.41
C LYS A 123 19.59 -25.43 27.57
N GLY A 124 18.64 -26.36 27.65
CA GLY A 124 17.68 -26.50 28.77
C GLY A 124 16.25 -26.06 28.47
N ALA A 125 15.94 -25.64 27.26
CA ALA A 125 14.56 -25.29 26.85
C ALA A 125 13.82 -26.56 26.37
N THR A 126 13.23 -27.33 27.28
CA THR A 126 12.52 -28.59 26.95
C THR A 126 11.23 -28.37 26.18
N GLY A 127 10.97 -29.20 25.15
CA GLY A 127 9.70 -29.22 24.41
C GLY A 127 9.61 -28.23 23.24
N MET A 128 10.69 -27.52 22.90
CA MET A 128 10.71 -26.53 21.81
C MET A 128 10.44 -27.16 20.45
N LYS A 129 10.95 -28.36 20.17
CA LYS A 129 10.70 -29.04 18.89
C LYS A 129 9.22 -29.38 18.71
N ALA A 130 8.59 -29.92 19.78
CA ALA A 130 7.17 -30.26 19.75
C ALA A 130 6.28 -29.01 19.55
N GLU A 131 6.69 -27.86 20.13
CA GLU A 131 5.96 -26.61 19.96
C GLU A 131 6.14 -26.01 18.56
N VAL A 132 7.35 -26.10 17.97
CA VAL A 132 7.61 -25.70 16.57
C VAL A 132 6.78 -26.57 15.61
N ASP A 133 6.78 -27.90 15.80
CA ASP A 133 6.01 -28.84 14.96
C ASP A 133 4.49 -28.61 15.11
N ARG A 134 4.03 -28.14 16.27
CA ARG A 134 2.63 -27.80 16.53
C ARG A 134 2.21 -26.45 15.93
N LEU A 135 3.08 -25.45 16.00
CA LEU A 135 2.79 -24.11 15.46
C LEU A 135 2.87 -24.07 13.94
N PHE A 136 3.73 -24.91 13.35
CA PHE A 136 3.91 -25.00 11.91
C PHE A 136 3.48 -26.37 11.43
N ASP A 137 2.26 -26.48 10.91
CA ASP A 137 1.84 -27.69 10.20
C ASP A 137 2.51 -27.75 8.83
N TRP A 138 3.72 -28.32 8.82
CA TRP A 138 4.56 -28.44 7.63
C TRP A 138 3.89 -29.24 6.51
N ASN A 139 3.02 -30.18 6.83
CA ASN A 139 2.28 -30.96 5.84
C ASN A 139 1.29 -30.05 5.11
N THR A 140 0.58 -29.21 5.83
CA THR A 140 -0.30 -28.20 5.22
C THR A 140 0.49 -27.17 4.41
N LEU A 141 1.65 -26.68 4.87
CA LEU A 141 2.51 -25.78 4.10
C LEU A 141 3.07 -26.44 2.83
N VAL A 142 3.50 -27.70 2.91
CA VAL A 142 3.96 -28.47 1.74
C VAL A 142 2.80 -28.77 0.80
N GLU A 143 1.61 -29.11 1.29
CA GLU A 143 0.41 -29.28 0.46
C GLU A 143 -0.03 -27.98 -0.22
N TRP A 144 0.08 -26.83 0.46
CA TRP A 144 -0.15 -25.52 -0.15
C TRP A 144 0.91 -25.16 -1.18
N SER A 145 2.16 -25.62 -0.98
CA SER A 145 3.27 -25.40 -1.89
C SER A 145 3.33 -26.38 -3.04
N THR A 146 2.48 -27.45 -3.08
CA THR A 146 2.45 -28.32 -4.24
C THR A 146 2.09 -27.52 -5.48
N GLN A 147 2.90 -27.67 -6.48
CA GLN A 147 2.85 -26.95 -7.76
C GLN A 147 1.44 -26.90 -8.36
N GLU A 148 0.60 -27.88 -8.04
CA GLU A 148 -0.78 -27.99 -8.49
C GLU A 148 -1.72 -26.98 -7.79
N LYS A 149 -1.58 -26.70 -6.51
CA LYS A 149 -2.40 -25.72 -5.77
C LYS A 149 -1.90 -24.30 -5.94
N VAL A 150 -0.59 -24.09 -5.95
CA VAL A 150 0.01 -22.78 -6.27
C VAL A 150 -0.19 -22.46 -7.74
N MET A 151 -0.01 -23.42 -8.65
CA MET A 151 -0.29 -23.25 -10.08
C MET A 151 -1.78 -23.22 -10.37
N SER A 152 -2.65 -23.92 -9.62
CA SER A 152 -4.11 -23.75 -9.77
C SER A 152 -4.61 -22.47 -9.10
N GLY A 153 -4.02 -22.02 -8.00
CA GLY A 153 -4.32 -20.72 -7.38
C GLY A 153 -3.77 -19.53 -8.20
N LEU A 154 -2.52 -19.65 -8.70
CA LEU A 154 -1.96 -18.77 -9.72
C LEU A 154 -2.59 -19.03 -11.07
N GLY A 155 -2.91 -20.27 -11.41
CA GLY A 155 -3.62 -20.66 -12.61
C GLY A 155 -5.10 -20.31 -12.55
N ALA A 156 -5.79 -20.29 -11.39
CA ALA A 156 -7.11 -19.68 -11.24
C ALA A 156 -7.00 -18.14 -11.21
N ALA A 157 -5.96 -17.58 -10.62
CA ALA A 157 -5.62 -16.16 -10.78
C ALA A 157 -5.05 -15.81 -12.17
N LEU A 158 -4.34 -16.79 -12.84
CA LEU A 158 -3.71 -16.61 -14.15
C LEU A 158 -4.27 -17.56 -15.24
N GLY A 159 -4.98 -18.65 -14.94
CA GLY A 159 -5.45 -19.69 -15.87
C GLY A 159 -6.82 -19.46 -16.46
N SER A 160 -7.56 -18.52 -15.87
CA SER A 160 -8.35 -17.62 -16.69
C SER A 160 -7.42 -16.59 -17.36
N THR A 161 -6.24 -17.02 -17.80
CA THR A 161 -5.10 -16.13 -18.14
C THR A 161 -5.47 -15.05 -19.15
N PHE A 162 -6.36 -15.34 -20.06
CA PHE A 162 -6.98 -14.32 -20.93
C PHE A 162 -7.98 -13.45 -20.15
N GLY A 163 -8.77 -14.00 -19.23
CA GLY A 163 -9.76 -13.26 -18.46
C GLY A 163 -9.15 -12.37 -17.37
N ALA A 164 -8.17 -12.87 -16.60
CA ALA A 164 -7.52 -12.09 -15.54
C ALA A 164 -6.58 -11.03 -16.10
N VAL A 165 -5.77 -11.36 -17.12
CA VAL A 165 -4.94 -10.39 -17.83
C VAL A 165 -5.81 -9.35 -18.51
N SER A 166 -6.92 -9.73 -19.15
CA SER A 166 -7.84 -8.77 -19.75
C SER A 166 -8.52 -7.90 -18.69
N THR A 167 -8.91 -8.45 -17.55
CA THR A 167 -9.53 -7.67 -16.46
C THR A 167 -8.55 -6.66 -15.86
N VAL A 168 -7.31 -7.07 -15.58
CA VAL A 168 -6.25 -6.16 -15.10
C VAL A 168 -5.92 -5.13 -16.16
N PHE A 169 -5.86 -5.53 -17.44
CA PHE A 169 -5.55 -4.62 -18.55
C PHE A 169 -6.68 -3.63 -18.80
N VAL A 170 -7.92 -4.08 -18.78
CA VAL A 170 -9.11 -3.19 -18.88
C VAL A 170 -9.16 -2.22 -17.70
N GLY A 171 -8.92 -2.71 -16.48
CA GLY A 171 -8.84 -1.87 -15.29
C GLY A 171 -7.73 -0.83 -15.39
N LEU A 172 -6.55 -1.22 -15.88
CA LEU A 172 -5.42 -0.31 -16.08
C LEU A 172 -5.73 0.74 -17.16
N ILE A 173 -6.33 0.34 -18.29
CA ILE A 173 -6.76 1.28 -19.34
C ILE A 173 -7.79 2.27 -18.77
N MET A 174 -8.77 1.79 -18.00
CA MET A 174 -9.77 2.63 -17.35
C MET A 174 -9.11 3.65 -16.41
N ILE A 175 -8.16 3.21 -15.56
CA ILE A 175 -7.38 4.10 -14.68
C ILE A 175 -6.63 5.16 -15.50
N LEU A 176 -5.95 4.74 -16.58
CA LEU A 176 -5.19 5.66 -17.43
C LEU A 176 -6.08 6.65 -18.19
N LEU A 177 -7.25 6.21 -18.66
CA LEU A 177 -8.23 7.11 -19.30
C LEU A 177 -8.73 8.17 -18.31
N ILE A 178 -9.15 7.74 -17.11
CA ILE A 178 -9.61 8.68 -16.08
C ILE A 178 -8.45 9.62 -15.70
N MET A 179 -7.24 9.10 -15.52
CA MET A 179 -6.03 9.90 -15.26
C MET A 179 -5.81 10.96 -16.33
N MET A 180 -5.99 10.59 -17.61
CA MET A 180 -5.86 11.55 -18.72
C MET A 180 -6.84 12.70 -18.59
N PHE A 181 -8.13 12.39 -18.32
CA PHE A 181 -9.16 13.42 -18.13
C PHE A 181 -8.86 14.31 -16.92
N VAL A 182 -8.44 13.72 -15.82
CA VAL A 182 -8.02 14.48 -14.62
C VAL A 182 -6.85 15.41 -14.93
N LEU A 183 -5.82 14.96 -15.65
CA LEU A 183 -4.69 15.78 -16.04
C LEU A 183 -5.08 16.89 -17.02
N MET A 184 -6.01 16.63 -17.95
CA MET A 184 -6.55 17.66 -18.86
C MET A 184 -7.28 18.74 -18.09
N GLU A 185 -8.16 18.36 -17.17
CA GLU A 185 -8.96 19.31 -16.38
C GLU A 185 -8.10 20.09 -15.37
N ALA A 186 -7.15 19.42 -14.69
CA ALA A 186 -6.25 20.06 -13.74
C ALA A 186 -5.47 21.25 -14.36
N HIS A 187 -5.23 21.22 -15.68
CA HIS A 187 -4.47 22.27 -16.35
C HIS A 187 -5.19 23.62 -16.38
N GLY A 188 -6.51 23.64 -16.54
CA GLY A 188 -7.32 24.87 -16.56
C GLY A 188 -7.89 25.28 -15.19
N THR A 189 -7.91 24.35 -14.25
CA THR A 189 -8.59 24.50 -12.96
C THR A 189 -7.96 25.61 -12.13
N HIS A 190 -6.65 25.72 -12.07
CA HIS A 190 -5.97 26.77 -11.29
C HIS A 190 -6.37 28.18 -11.75
N THR A 191 -6.39 28.43 -13.07
CA THR A 191 -6.76 29.72 -13.63
C THR A 191 -8.24 30.03 -13.45
N ARG A 192 -9.11 29.02 -13.59
CA ARG A 192 -10.56 29.14 -13.39
C ARG A 192 -10.89 29.44 -11.91
N LEU A 193 -10.27 28.73 -10.97
CA LEU A 193 -10.50 28.95 -9.52
C LEU A 193 -10.00 30.33 -9.07
N GLN A 194 -8.89 30.81 -9.63
CA GLN A 194 -8.44 32.20 -9.38
C GLN A 194 -9.41 33.23 -9.95
N ALA A 195 -9.95 33.00 -11.14
CA ALA A 195 -10.94 33.89 -11.73
C ALA A 195 -12.22 33.96 -10.90
N VAL A 196 -12.70 32.83 -10.35
CA VAL A 196 -13.88 32.78 -9.45
C VAL A 196 -13.60 33.59 -8.18
N LYS A 197 -12.42 33.47 -7.58
CA LYS A 197 -12.04 34.26 -6.40
C LYS A 197 -12.03 35.75 -6.68
N LEU A 198 -11.47 36.15 -7.83
CA LEU A 198 -11.41 37.58 -8.25
C LEU A 198 -12.80 38.16 -8.54
N SER A 199 -13.77 37.31 -8.91
CA SER A 199 -15.16 37.71 -9.15
C SER A 199 -16.03 37.74 -7.87
N GLY A 200 -15.43 37.62 -6.67
CA GLY A 200 -16.17 37.62 -5.41
C GLY A 200 -16.78 36.29 -5.04
N GLY A 201 -16.41 35.20 -5.70
CA GLY A 201 -16.84 33.83 -5.42
C GLY A 201 -16.08 33.20 -4.23
N PRO A 202 -16.42 31.94 -3.88
CA PRO A 202 -15.81 31.25 -2.75
C PRO A 202 -14.31 31.08 -2.91
N ASP A 203 -13.58 31.11 -1.79
CA ASP A 203 -12.14 30.93 -1.76
C ASP A 203 -11.74 29.46 -1.71
N PHE A 204 -11.26 28.93 -2.84
CA PHE A 204 -10.78 27.55 -2.98
C PHE A 204 -9.29 27.37 -2.66
N SER A 205 -8.64 28.38 -2.05
CA SER A 205 -7.19 28.30 -1.74
C SER A 205 -6.84 27.15 -0.78
N GLY A 206 -7.76 26.78 0.11
CA GLY A 206 -7.62 25.61 0.99
C GLY A 206 -7.55 24.31 0.20
N LEU A 207 -8.47 24.10 -0.74
CA LEU A 207 -8.50 22.91 -1.58
C LEU A 207 -7.25 22.78 -2.45
N MET A 208 -6.76 23.90 -2.98
CA MET A 208 -5.53 23.91 -3.80
C MET A 208 -4.30 23.56 -2.95
N ARG A 209 -4.21 24.07 -1.71
CA ARG A 209 -3.13 23.70 -0.77
C ARG A 209 -3.18 22.22 -0.43
N SER A 210 -4.36 21.67 -0.16
CA SER A 210 -4.52 20.24 0.12
C SER A 210 -4.06 19.38 -1.07
N ALA A 211 -4.39 19.78 -2.30
CA ALA A 211 -3.93 19.06 -3.50
C ALA A 211 -2.39 19.10 -3.62
N ASP A 212 -1.76 20.24 -3.37
CA ASP A 212 -0.29 20.39 -3.38
C ASP A 212 0.37 19.55 -2.27
N ASP A 213 -0.26 19.49 -1.07
CA ASP A 213 0.24 18.68 0.04
C ASP A 213 0.14 17.18 -0.27
N ILE A 214 -0.97 16.71 -0.84
CA ILE A 214 -1.13 15.33 -1.31
C ILE A 214 -0.07 15.01 -2.38
N GLN A 215 0.15 15.91 -3.34
CA GLN A 215 1.16 15.73 -4.38
C GLN A 215 2.56 15.59 -3.78
N LYS A 216 2.92 16.48 -2.86
CA LYS A 216 4.22 16.42 -2.18
C LYS A 216 4.37 15.12 -1.41
N TYR A 217 3.36 14.71 -0.63
CA TYR A 217 3.37 13.45 0.11
C TYR A 217 3.59 12.25 -0.81
N LEU A 218 2.79 12.13 -1.87
CA LEU A 218 2.89 11.01 -2.81
C LEU A 218 4.26 10.97 -3.51
N SER A 219 4.78 12.12 -3.92
CA SER A 219 6.10 12.20 -4.56
C SER A 219 7.22 11.76 -3.61
N VAL A 220 7.20 12.23 -2.37
CA VAL A 220 8.17 11.85 -1.34
C VAL A 220 8.02 10.37 -1.00
N LYS A 221 6.78 9.89 -0.79
CA LYS A 221 6.53 8.48 -0.46
C LYS A 221 6.99 7.54 -1.59
N THR A 222 6.75 7.91 -2.84
CA THR A 222 7.25 7.15 -4.00
C THR A 222 8.78 7.11 -4.04
N LEU A 223 9.44 8.24 -3.79
CA LEU A 223 10.90 8.30 -3.73
C LEU A 223 11.45 7.42 -2.60
N ILE A 224 10.90 7.54 -1.39
CA ILE A 224 11.31 6.71 -0.25
C ILE A 224 11.07 5.23 -0.54
N SER A 225 9.92 4.87 -1.10
CA SER A 225 9.62 3.48 -1.48
C SER A 225 10.62 2.96 -2.52
N ALA A 226 10.97 3.78 -3.51
CA ALA A 226 11.99 3.41 -4.51
C ALA A 226 13.37 3.21 -3.86
N LEU A 227 13.78 4.10 -2.95
CA LEU A 227 15.02 3.94 -2.19
C LEU A 227 14.99 2.68 -1.33
N THR A 228 13.89 2.41 -0.60
CA THR A 228 13.72 1.19 0.19
C THR A 228 13.85 -0.05 -0.69
N GLY A 229 13.16 -0.07 -1.84
CA GLY A 229 13.23 -1.20 -2.78
C GLY A 229 14.66 -1.41 -3.32
N VAL A 230 15.32 -0.36 -3.76
CA VAL A 230 16.71 -0.43 -4.27
C VAL A 230 17.67 -0.89 -3.19
N MET A 231 17.61 -0.33 -2.00
CA MET A 231 18.50 -0.72 -0.88
C MET A 231 18.23 -2.15 -0.42
N ALA A 232 16.97 -2.57 -0.33
CA ALA A 232 16.59 -3.96 -0.04
C ALA A 232 17.10 -4.92 -1.12
N GLY A 233 16.96 -4.55 -2.40
CA GLY A 233 17.49 -5.34 -3.52
C GLY A 233 19.01 -5.48 -3.48
N ILE A 234 19.73 -4.39 -3.21
CA ILE A 234 21.20 -4.39 -3.06
C ILE A 234 21.59 -5.26 -1.86
N LEU A 235 20.90 -5.14 -0.72
CA LEU A 235 21.13 -5.98 0.44
C LEU A 235 20.98 -7.47 0.12
N CYS A 236 19.87 -7.84 -0.52
CA CYS A 236 19.59 -9.22 -0.91
C CYS A 236 20.61 -9.75 -1.94
N TRP A 237 21.00 -8.91 -2.90
CA TRP A 237 22.03 -9.26 -3.88
C TRP A 237 23.41 -9.43 -3.22
N PHE A 238 23.77 -8.57 -2.28
CA PHE A 238 25.04 -8.65 -1.55
C PHE A 238 25.18 -9.94 -0.70
N PHE A 239 24.05 -10.42 -0.17
CA PHE A 239 23.99 -11.68 0.60
C PHE A 239 23.61 -12.88 -0.27
N ASP A 240 23.73 -12.79 -1.59
CA ASP A 240 23.55 -13.86 -2.58
C ASP A 240 22.21 -14.60 -2.45
N LEU A 241 21.12 -13.85 -2.16
CA LEU A 241 19.77 -14.40 -2.20
C LEU A 241 19.35 -14.65 -3.65
N GLN A 242 18.55 -15.69 -3.89
CA GLN A 242 18.16 -16.12 -5.22
C GLN A 242 17.22 -15.13 -5.93
N TYR A 243 16.40 -14.39 -5.16
CA TYR A 243 15.37 -13.50 -5.71
C TYR A 243 15.52 -12.01 -5.28
N PRO A 244 16.69 -11.36 -5.41
CA PRO A 244 16.91 -10.00 -4.91
C PRO A 244 15.96 -8.97 -5.55
N LEU A 245 15.64 -9.12 -6.85
CA LEU A 245 14.73 -8.22 -7.54
C LEU A 245 13.27 -8.39 -7.08
N LEU A 246 12.85 -9.61 -6.72
CA LEU A 246 11.53 -9.85 -6.14
C LEU A 246 11.38 -9.11 -4.81
N TRP A 247 12.38 -9.24 -3.94
CA TRP A 247 12.39 -8.57 -2.64
C TRP A 247 12.47 -7.05 -2.76
N ALA A 248 13.21 -6.56 -3.76
CA ALA A 248 13.23 -5.13 -4.11
C ALA A 248 11.84 -4.60 -4.48
N ILE A 249 11.13 -5.31 -5.37
CA ILE A 249 9.77 -4.93 -5.81
C ILE A 249 8.79 -5.02 -4.64
N LEU A 250 8.84 -6.09 -3.84
CA LEU A 250 7.98 -6.22 -2.66
C LEU A 250 8.24 -5.13 -1.63
N ALA A 251 9.52 -4.83 -1.35
CA ALA A 251 9.88 -3.74 -0.46
C ALA A 251 9.38 -2.39 -0.99
N PHE A 252 9.51 -2.13 -2.29
CA PHE A 252 8.97 -0.93 -2.94
C PHE A 252 7.45 -0.82 -2.77
N VAL A 253 6.72 -1.88 -3.14
CA VAL A 253 5.24 -1.86 -3.14
C VAL A 253 4.70 -1.81 -1.72
N PHE A 254 5.19 -2.67 -0.83
CA PHE A 254 4.67 -2.74 0.53
C PHE A 254 5.02 -1.50 1.36
N ASN A 255 6.13 -0.82 1.07
CA ASN A 255 6.51 0.40 1.78
C ASN A 255 5.46 1.53 1.66
N PHE A 256 4.54 1.48 0.69
CA PHE A 256 3.41 2.41 0.66
C PHE A 256 2.43 2.20 1.81
N ILE A 257 2.35 0.98 2.37
CA ILE A 257 1.49 0.68 3.53
C ILE A 257 2.24 1.10 4.81
N PRO A 258 1.76 2.12 5.54
CA PRO A 258 2.46 2.61 6.72
C PRO A 258 2.59 1.57 7.83
N ALA A 259 3.68 1.61 8.56
CA ALA A 259 4.01 0.81 9.75
C ALA A 259 4.14 -0.70 9.53
N VAL A 260 3.35 -1.31 8.66
CA VAL A 260 3.28 -2.77 8.46
C VAL A 260 4.02 -3.21 7.20
N GLY A 261 4.01 -2.38 6.17
CA GLY A 261 4.40 -2.80 4.82
C GLY A 261 5.88 -3.20 4.69
N SER A 262 6.79 -2.37 5.17
CA SER A 262 8.23 -2.65 5.09
C SER A 262 8.63 -3.88 5.92
N THR A 263 8.02 -4.07 7.10
CA THR A 263 8.22 -5.25 7.94
C THR A 263 7.69 -6.51 7.25
N ALA A 264 6.47 -6.46 6.69
CA ALA A 264 5.89 -7.58 5.97
C ALA A 264 6.72 -7.98 4.73
N ALA A 265 7.30 -7.00 4.03
CA ALA A 265 8.17 -7.25 2.88
C ALA A 265 9.50 -7.94 3.25
N SER A 266 10.02 -7.72 4.46
CA SER A 266 11.28 -8.31 4.91
C SER A 266 11.16 -9.79 5.28
N ILE A 267 9.98 -10.24 5.75
CA ILE A 267 9.76 -11.60 6.27
C ILE A 267 10.18 -12.68 5.25
N PRO A 268 9.70 -12.68 3.99
CA PRO A 268 10.05 -13.73 3.05
C PRO A 268 11.54 -13.67 2.64
N ALA A 269 12.15 -12.49 2.55
CA ALA A 269 13.58 -12.36 2.26
C ALA A 269 14.45 -12.92 3.40
N ILE A 270 14.07 -12.69 4.67
CA ILE A 270 14.73 -13.25 5.84
C ILE A 270 14.57 -14.78 5.88
N ALA A 271 13.38 -15.28 5.54
CA ALA A 271 13.12 -16.72 5.47
C ALA A 271 13.96 -17.37 4.36
N GLU A 272 14.11 -16.73 3.21
CA GLU A 272 15.01 -17.18 2.15
C GLU A 272 16.47 -17.24 2.63
N ALA A 273 16.97 -16.19 3.28
CA ALA A 273 18.31 -16.14 3.84
C ALA A 273 18.54 -17.27 4.86
N LEU A 274 17.54 -17.54 5.71
CA LEU A 274 17.60 -18.62 6.69
C LEU A 274 17.75 -19.99 6.01
N VAL A 275 16.99 -20.25 4.97
CA VAL A 275 16.98 -21.55 4.27
C VAL A 275 18.24 -21.74 3.44
N GLN A 276 18.72 -20.70 2.76
CA GLN A 276 19.87 -20.80 1.87
C GLN A 276 21.22 -20.77 2.60
N HIS A 277 21.35 -19.92 3.61
CA HIS A 277 22.64 -19.59 4.23
C HIS A 277 22.66 -19.80 5.76
N GLY A 278 21.52 -20.22 6.34
CA GLY A 278 21.39 -20.49 7.78
C GLY A 278 21.11 -19.27 8.64
N PRO A 279 21.00 -19.48 9.99
CA PRO A 279 20.49 -18.46 10.90
C PRO A 279 21.38 -17.20 11.02
N GLY A 280 22.69 -17.33 10.86
CA GLY A 280 23.59 -16.17 10.89
C GLY A 280 23.31 -15.16 9.80
N HIS A 281 23.12 -15.60 8.56
CA HIS A 281 22.77 -14.74 7.43
C HIS A 281 21.36 -14.15 7.56
N ALA A 282 20.41 -14.93 8.05
CA ALA A 282 19.04 -14.45 8.31
C ALA A 282 19.03 -13.26 9.29
N VAL A 283 19.81 -13.36 10.38
CA VAL A 283 19.95 -12.27 11.37
C VAL A 283 20.55 -11.02 10.74
N VAL A 284 21.62 -11.17 9.94
CA VAL A 284 22.27 -10.02 9.28
C VAL A 284 21.33 -9.36 8.26
N VAL A 285 20.62 -10.15 7.48
CA VAL A 285 19.59 -9.63 6.53
C VAL A 285 18.47 -8.92 7.28
N ALA A 286 18.00 -9.47 8.41
CA ALA A 286 16.97 -8.83 9.25
C ALA A 286 17.46 -7.49 9.82
N ILE A 287 18.70 -7.43 10.34
CA ILE A 287 19.32 -6.18 10.81
C ILE A 287 19.46 -5.18 9.65
N GLY A 288 19.87 -5.65 8.47
CA GLY A 288 19.97 -4.82 7.28
C GLY A 288 18.64 -4.18 6.87
N TYR A 289 17.56 -4.96 6.80
CA TYR A 289 16.21 -4.45 6.54
C TYR A 289 15.75 -3.48 7.64
N GLY A 290 15.99 -3.84 8.91
CA GLY A 290 15.69 -2.96 10.05
C GLY A 290 16.43 -1.64 9.96
N GLY A 291 17.72 -1.66 9.62
CA GLY A 291 18.56 -0.47 9.42
C GLY A 291 18.07 0.41 8.26
N ILE A 292 17.75 -0.19 7.10
CA ILE A 292 17.19 0.53 5.95
C ILE A 292 15.90 1.25 6.34
N ASN A 293 14.94 0.52 6.91
CA ASN A 293 13.65 1.08 7.32
C ASN A 293 13.83 2.16 8.39
N PHE A 294 14.65 1.90 9.40
CA PHE A 294 14.92 2.87 10.47
C PHE A 294 15.52 4.17 9.91
N CYS A 295 16.51 4.09 9.03
CA CYS A 295 17.15 5.26 8.43
C CYS A 295 16.18 6.04 7.54
N LEU A 296 15.43 5.34 6.67
CA LEU A 296 14.54 6.00 5.72
C LEU A 296 13.33 6.63 6.41
N ASP A 297 12.69 5.92 7.35
CA ASP A 297 11.47 6.38 8.00
C ASP A 297 11.73 7.45 9.06
N ASN A 298 12.87 7.38 9.80
CA ASN A 298 13.14 8.30 10.90
C ASN A 298 14.01 9.50 10.53
N PHE A 299 14.82 9.41 9.46
CA PHE A 299 15.70 10.51 9.06
C PHE A 299 15.33 11.07 7.68
N VAL A 300 15.26 10.24 6.65
CA VAL A 300 15.10 10.72 5.27
C VAL A 300 13.69 11.23 5.03
N GLN A 301 12.67 10.47 5.43
CA GLN A 301 11.28 10.83 5.20
C GLN A 301 10.87 12.13 5.91
N PRO A 302 11.16 12.35 7.22
CA PRO A 302 10.85 13.61 7.87
C PRO A 302 11.60 14.80 7.26
N HIS A 303 12.85 14.59 6.86
CA HIS A 303 13.65 15.66 6.23
C HIS A 303 13.04 16.13 4.90
N LEU A 304 12.53 15.20 4.09
CA LEU A 304 11.91 15.52 2.80
C LEU A 304 10.49 16.07 2.93
N LEU A 305 9.70 15.58 3.88
CA LEU A 305 8.33 16.04 4.12
C LEU A 305 8.30 17.40 4.84
N GLY A 306 9.27 17.62 5.76
CA GLY A 306 9.28 18.79 6.65
C GLY A 306 8.17 18.74 7.70
N ASN A 307 7.99 19.83 8.47
CA ASN A 307 7.07 19.90 9.61
C ASN A 307 5.57 20.03 9.24
N ARG A 308 5.20 19.82 7.98
CA ARG A 308 3.83 20.08 7.49
C ARG A 308 2.84 18.93 7.75
N PHE A 309 3.33 17.72 8.00
CA PHE A 309 2.49 16.52 8.14
C PHE A 309 2.55 16.02 9.59
N GLY A 310 1.99 16.80 10.51
CA GLY A 310 1.89 16.43 11.94
C GLY A 310 0.74 15.44 12.24
N ILE A 311 0.56 14.41 11.41
CA ILE A 311 -0.48 13.40 11.64
C ILE A 311 -0.01 12.45 12.74
N SER A 312 -0.85 12.23 13.75
CA SER A 312 -0.56 11.30 14.83
C SER A 312 -0.38 9.87 14.28
N PRO A 313 0.66 9.12 14.71
CA PRO A 313 0.84 7.72 14.34
C PRO A 313 -0.40 6.84 14.61
N LEU A 314 -1.14 7.14 15.66
CA LEU A 314 -2.39 6.45 15.98
C LEU A 314 -3.44 6.63 14.87
N VAL A 315 -3.60 7.85 14.37
CA VAL A 315 -4.54 8.15 13.27
C VAL A 315 -4.13 7.41 12.01
N VAL A 316 -2.84 7.35 11.70
CA VAL A 316 -2.32 6.59 10.54
C VAL A 316 -2.64 5.10 10.67
N ILE A 317 -2.40 4.49 11.84
CA ILE A 317 -2.70 3.07 12.08
C ILE A 317 -4.20 2.80 11.96
N LEU A 318 -5.03 3.63 12.59
CA LEU A 318 -6.49 3.50 12.50
C LEU A 318 -6.99 3.65 11.05
N SER A 319 -6.41 4.58 10.29
CA SER A 319 -6.72 4.76 8.86
C SER A 319 -6.35 3.49 8.05
N VAL A 320 -5.17 2.90 8.28
CA VAL A 320 -4.76 1.65 7.61
C VAL A 320 -5.72 0.51 7.93
N ILE A 321 -6.13 0.36 9.19
CA ILE A 321 -7.10 -0.67 9.61
C ILE A 321 -8.46 -0.42 8.95
N PHE A 322 -8.94 0.82 9.00
CA PHE A 322 -10.25 1.21 8.45
C PHE A 322 -10.32 0.99 6.93
N TRP A 323 -9.37 1.56 6.18
CA TRP A 323 -9.36 1.42 4.72
C TRP A 323 -9.02 -0.01 4.28
N GLY A 324 -8.21 -0.72 5.09
CA GLY A 324 -7.93 -2.14 4.88
C GLY A 324 -9.17 -3.02 5.05
N TRP A 325 -9.99 -2.73 6.06
CA TRP A 325 -11.28 -3.41 6.24
C TRP A 325 -12.28 -3.08 5.12
N LEU A 326 -12.30 -1.83 4.67
CA LEU A 326 -13.26 -1.37 3.66
C LEU A 326 -12.92 -1.90 2.26
N TRP A 327 -11.66 -1.77 1.83
CA TRP A 327 -11.20 -2.04 0.45
C TRP A 327 -10.01 -3.00 0.35
N GLY A 328 -9.68 -3.70 1.43
CA GLY A 328 -8.56 -4.66 1.46
C GLY A 328 -7.18 -4.01 1.30
N PRO A 329 -6.18 -4.77 0.78
CA PRO A 329 -4.81 -4.27 0.62
C PRO A 329 -4.72 -2.98 -0.20
N LEU A 330 -5.59 -2.82 -1.19
CA LEU A 330 -5.67 -1.60 -2.00
C LEU A 330 -6.09 -0.39 -1.16
N GLY A 331 -7.01 -0.57 -0.20
CA GLY A 331 -7.38 0.48 0.73
C GLY A 331 -6.24 0.87 1.68
N MET A 332 -5.48 -0.12 2.18
CA MET A 332 -4.30 0.15 3.03
C MET A 332 -3.26 1.03 2.34
N PHE A 333 -3.06 0.82 1.05
CA PHE A 333 -2.15 1.63 0.23
C PHE A 333 -2.57 3.11 0.17
N LEU A 334 -3.87 3.37 0.18
CA LEU A 334 -4.45 4.70 0.09
C LEU A 334 -4.74 5.34 1.45
N ALA A 335 -4.44 4.66 2.55
CA ALA A 335 -4.88 5.04 3.90
C ALA A 335 -4.41 6.42 4.37
N VAL A 336 -3.22 6.87 3.96
CA VAL A 336 -2.68 8.17 4.39
C VAL A 336 -3.19 9.32 3.51
N PRO A 337 -3.26 9.18 2.19
CA PRO A 337 -3.76 10.27 1.37
C PRO A 337 -5.28 10.44 1.39
N LEU A 338 -6.07 9.45 1.88
CA LEU A 338 -7.51 9.53 2.09
C LEU A 338 -7.86 9.99 3.50
#